data_f047fdfba77252706b05fd9883bc5a72
#
_entry.id   f047fdfba77252706b05fd9883bc5a72
#
_cell.length_a   1.000
_cell.length_b   1.000
_cell.length_c   1.000
_cell.angle_alpha   90.00
_cell.angle_beta   90.00
_cell.angle_gamma   90.00
#
_symmetry.space_group_name_H-M   'P 1'
#
loop_
_entity.id
_entity.type
_entity.pdbx_description
1 polymer ?
#
loop_
_entity_poly.entity_id
_entity_poly.type
_entity_poly.pdbx_seq_one_letter_code
_entity_poly.pdbx_strand_id
1 'polypeptide(L)'
;MKENKASKILFILCVASLVLPWFSYSASMMGYCWGSEFYIFFIAPMVFTGYALFGKGRDLSKDILGVLGCCADLCALVWSLGTWQERHNIRKGFYFMDGIRTATVCFWITAFFHVLLFITAITSAGKKPGRGEA
;
A
#
# COMPACT_ATOMS: atom_id res chain seq x y z
N MET A 1 -9.33 -9.40 18.37
CA MET A 1 -9.42 -7.99 18.72
C MET A 1 -8.10 -7.26 18.61
N LYS A 2 -7.09 -7.75 19.32
CA LYS A 2 -5.78 -7.11 19.25
C LYS A 2 -5.21 -7.13 17.84
N GLU A 3 -5.37 -8.24 17.13
CA GLU A 3 -4.90 -8.34 15.76
C GLU A 3 -5.58 -7.33 14.86
N ASN A 4 -6.88 -7.17 15.07
CA ASN A 4 -7.65 -6.24 14.27
C ASN A 4 -7.19 -4.81 14.54
N LYS A 5 -6.88 -4.50 15.79
CA LYS A 5 -6.38 -3.18 16.14
C LYS A 5 -5.03 -2.89 15.48
N ALA A 6 -4.14 -3.88 15.49
CA ALA A 6 -2.84 -3.72 14.85
C ALA A 6 -2.98 -3.50 13.35
N SER A 7 -3.89 -4.24 12.72
CA SER A 7 -4.14 -4.07 11.28
C SER A 7 -4.69 -2.68 10.97
N LYS A 8 -5.56 -2.16 11.81
CA LYS A 8 -6.11 -0.82 11.63
C LYS A 8 -5.02 0.25 11.74
N ILE A 9 -4.12 0.08 12.70
CA ILE A 9 -3.00 1.00 12.85
C ILE A 9 -2.09 0.95 11.62
N LEU A 10 -1.78 -0.25 11.15
CA LEU A 10 -0.98 -0.42 9.94
C LEU A 10 -1.64 0.23 8.73
N PHE A 11 -2.96 0.07 8.60
CA PHE A 11 -3.69 0.68 7.50
C PHE A 11 -3.56 2.21 7.54
N ILE A 12 -3.72 2.79 8.73
CA ILE A 12 -3.59 4.25 8.88
C ILE A 12 -2.17 4.69 8.53
N LEU A 13 -1.16 3.92 8.93
CA LEU A 13 0.22 4.23 8.58
C LEU A 13 0.44 4.15 7.08
N CYS A 14 -0.17 3.18 6.41
CA CYS A 14 -0.08 3.06 4.95
C CYS A 14 -0.69 4.28 4.27
N VAL A 15 -1.87 4.71 4.72
CA VAL A 15 -2.51 5.89 4.15
C VAL A 15 -1.66 7.13 4.39
N ALA A 16 -1.17 7.31 5.61
CA ALA A 16 -0.37 8.47 5.95
C ALA A 16 0.93 8.52 5.15
N SER A 17 1.49 7.37 4.81
CA SER A 17 2.75 7.33 4.06
C SER A 17 2.61 7.84 2.63
N LEU A 18 1.39 8.01 2.14
CA LEU A 18 1.19 8.60 0.82
C LEU A 18 1.64 10.07 0.76
N VAL A 19 1.74 10.74 1.89
CA VAL A 19 2.19 12.13 1.90
C VAL A 19 3.70 12.26 2.00
N LEU A 20 4.42 11.14 1.95
CA LEU A 20 5.88 11.15 2.02
C LEU A 20 6.52 11.21 0.63
N PRO A 21 7.72 11.77 0.53
CA PRO A 21 8.44 11.76 -0.76
C PRO A 21 8.98 10.36 -1.03
N TRP A 22 8.51 9.75 -2.11
CA TRP A 22 8.87 8.37 -2.44
C TRP A 22 10.08 8.25 -3.35
N PHE A 23 10.22 9.16 -4.31
CA PHE A 23 11.31 9.09 -5.28
C PHE A 23 12.00 10.43 -5.37
N SER A 24 13.30 10.41 -5.59
CA SER A 24 14.08 11.63 -5.71
C SER A 24 14.55 11.82 -7.14
N TYR A 25 14.54 13.07 -7.59
CA TYR A 25 15.11 13.41 -8.87
C TYR A 25 16.63 13.28 -8.82
N SER A 26 17.24 13.12 -9.98
CA SER A 26 18.69 13.09 -10.06
C SER A 26 19.25 14.47 -9.69
N ALA A 27 20.56 14.53 -9.53
CA ALA A 27 21.25 15.64 -8.90
C ALA A 27 20.92 17.02 -9.44
N SER A 28 20.56 17.11 -10.71
CA SER A 28 20.30 18.42 -11.33
C SER A 28 18.91 18.97 -11.00
N MET A 29 18.04 18.18 -10.45
CA MET A 29 16.66 18.59 -10.18
C MET A 29 16.35 18.41 -8.70
N MET A 30 16.14 19.51 -8.04
CA MET A 30 15.84 19.53 -6.61
C MET A 30 14.38 19.25 -6.40
N GLY A 31 14.03 18.01 -6.16
CA GLY A 31 12.63 17.69 -5.92
C GLY A 31 12.38 16.24 -5.72
N TYR A 32 11.14 15.93 -5.40
CA TYR A 32 10.72 14.58 -5.09
C TYR A 32 9.40 14.28 -5.79
N CYS A 33 9.22 12.99 -6.11
CA CYS A 33 7.91 12.49 -6.50
C CYS A 33 7.23 11.96 -5.23
N TRP A 34 6.12 12.56 -4.87
CA TRP A 34 5.43 12.22 -3.62
C TRP A 34 4.51 11.03 -3.82
N GLY A 35 4.32 10.25 -2.77
CA GLY A 35 3.42 9.12 -2.84
C GLY A 35 1.99 9.53 -3.19
N SER A 36 1.56 10.71 -2.73
CA SER A 36 0.22 11.19 -3.01
C SER A 36 -0.04 11.42 -4.49
N GLU A 37 1.01 11.57 -5.32
CA GLU A 37 0.84 11.72 -6.75
C GLU A 37 0.30 10.46 -7.40
N PHE A 38 0.38 9.33 -6.72
CA PHE A 38 -0.13 8.06 -7.22
C PHE A 38 -1.49 7.71 -6.60
N TYR A 39 -2.19 8.69 -6.05
CA TYR A 39 -3.43 8.45 -5.32
C TYR A 39 -4.44 7.66 -6.14
N ILE A 40 -4.48 7.88 -7.45
CA ILE A 40 -5.46 7.24 -8.30
C ILE A 40 -5.31 5.72 -8.32
N PHE A 41 -4.09 5.22 -8.08
CA PHE A 41 -3.84 3.79 -8.03
C PHE A 41 -4.16 3.19 -6.66
N PHE A 42 -4.21 4.02 -5.63
CA PHE A 42 -4.40 3.55 -4.26
C PHE A 42 -5.81 3.74 -3.72
N ILE A 43 -6.63 4.56 -4.37
CA ILE A 43 -7.97 4.85 -3.87
C ILE A 43 -8.80 3.57 -3.74
N ALA A 44 -8.94 2.81 -4.83
CA ALA A 44 -9.77 1.61 -4.80
C ALA A 44 -9.21 0.54 -3.85
N PRO A 45 -7.91 0.21 -3.91
CA PRO A 45 -7.37 -0.75 -2.95
C PRO A 45 -7.57 -0.33 -1.50
N MET A 46 -7.39 0.95 -1.21
CA MET A 46 -7.53 1.41 0.17
C MET A 46 -8.97 1.42 0.64
N VAL A 47 -9.91 1.70 -0.27
CA VAL A 47 -11.33 1.61 0.07
C VAL A 47 -11.70 0.17 0.42
N PHE A 48 -11.25 -0.79 -0.39
CA PHE A 48 -11.55 -2.19 -0.13
C PHE A 48 -10.93 -2.65 1.18
N THR A 49 -9.67 -2.31 1.40
CA THR A 49 -8.98 -2.70 2.63
C THR A 49 -9.62 -2.04 3.85
N GLY A 50 -9.94 -0.75 3.72
CA GLY A 50 -10.58 -0.02 4.80
C GLY A 50 -11.94 -0.59 5.14
N TYR A 51 -12.74 -0.93 4.13
CA TYR A 51 -14.03 -1.56 4.37
C TYR A 51 -13.86 -2.88 5.12
N ALA A 52 -12.88 -3.67 4.72
CA ALA A 52 -12.64 -4.95 5.38
C ALA A 52 -12.23 -4.79 6.84
N LEU A 53 -11.43 -3.75 7.14
CA LEU A 53 -10.93 -3.53 8.49
C LEU A 53 -11.90 -2.79 9.40
N PHE A 54 -12.63 -1.83 8.85
CA PHE A 54 -13.47 -0.94 9.67
C PHE A 54 -14.96 -1.23 9.54
N GLY A 55 -15.34 -2.06 8.58
CA GLY A 55 -16.74 -2.43 8.44
C GLY A 55 -17.21 -3.29 9.61
N LYS A 56 -18.51 -3.28 9.86
CA LYS A 56 -19.08 -4.04 10.95
C LYS A 56 -19.14 -5.52 10.61
N GLY A 57 -18.89 -6.34 11.61
CA GLY A 57 -18.97 -7.79 11.46
C GLY A 57 -17.78 -8.35 10.73
N ARG A 58 -17.79 -9.65 10.59
CA ARG A 58 -16.72 -10.35 9.90
C ARG A 58 -17.31 -11.50 9.13
N ASP A 59 -17.04 -11.53 7.84
CA ASP A 59 -17.48 -12.65 7.02
C ASP A 59 -16.42 -12.91 5.94
N LEU A 60 -16.65 -13.95 5.17
CA LEU A 60 -15.71 -14.36 4.15
C LEU A 60 -15.52 -13.27 3.08
N SER A 61 -16.60 -12.56 2.75
CA SER A 61 -16.52 -11.50 1.75
C SER A 61 -15.54 -10.41 2.18
N LYS A 62 -15.58 -10.00 3.44
CA LYS A 62 -14.68 -8.99 3.94
C LYS A 62 -13.24 -9.48 3.97
N ASP A 63 -13.02 -10.72 4.34
CA ASP A 63 -11.68 -11.28 4.33
C ASP A 63 -11.12 -11.28 2.92
N ILE A 64 -11.92 -11.68 1.95
CA ILE A 64 -11.50 -11.69 0.55
C ILE A 64 -11.18 -10.27 0.07
N LEU A 65 -12.07 -9.33 0.37
CA LEU A 65 -11.85 -7.94 -0.02
C LEU A 65 -10.59 -7.36 0.61
N GLY A 66 -10.32 -7.72 1.87
CA GLY A 66 -9.12 -7.25 2.54
C GLY A 66 -7.85 -7.77 1.87
N VAL A 67 -7.82 -9.06 1.55
CA VAL A 67 -6.66 -9.65 0.89
C VAL A 67 -6.48 -9.07 -0.50
N LEU A 68 -7.57 -8.97 -1.27
CA LEU A 68 -7.50 -8.41 -2.62
C LEU A 68 -7.06 -6.95 -2.60
N GLY A 69 -7.57 -6.18 -1.64
CA GLY A 69 -7.16 -4.78 -1.49
C GLY A 69 -5.68 -4.65 -1.21
N CYS A 70 -5.16 -5.49 -0.31
CA CYS A 70 -3.73 -5.46 0.01
C CYS A 70 -2.88 -5.90 -1.18
N CYS A 71 -3.33 -6.91 -1.93
CA CYS A 71 -2.63 -7.32 -3.15
C CYS A 71 -2.58 -6.18 -4.16
N ALA A 72 -3.70 -5.49 -4.34
CA ALA A 72 -3.76 -4.36 -5.26
C ALA A 72 -2.86 -3.21 -4.80
N ASP A 73 -2.78 -2.98 -3.48
CA ASP A 73 -1.86 -1.99 -2.94
C ASP A 73 -0.41 -2.30 -3.28
N LEU A 74 -0.01 -3.56 -3.12
CA LEU A 74 1.34 -3.96 -3.45
C LEU A 74 1.62 -3.80 -4.94
N CYS A 75 0.64 -4.16 -5.77
CA CYS A 75 0.77 -3.95 -7.22
C CYS A 75 0.89 -2.47 -7.55
N ALA A 76 0.15 -1.61 -6.85
CA ALA A 76 0.24 -0.17 -7.06
C ALA A 76 1.61 0.36 -6.67
N LEU A 77 2.22 -0.17 -5.61
CA LEU A 77 3.57 0.22 -5.23
C LEU A 77 4.58 -0.13 -6.33
N VAL A 78 4.49 -1.34 -6.87
CA VAL A 78 5.39 -1.75 -7.96
C VAL A 78 5.15 -0.90 -9.20
N TRP A 79 3.90 -0.63 -9.52
CA TRP A 79 3.55 0.22 -10.65
C TRP A 79 4.12 1.63 -10.48
N SER A 80 4.00 2.19 -9.27
CA SER A 80 4.55 3.50 -8.97
C SER A 80 6.06 3.51 -9.14
N LEU A 81 6.71 2.46 -8.67
CA LEU A 81 8.15 2.32 -8.76
C LEU A 81 8.65 2.39 -10.20
N GLY A 82 7.92 1.77 -11.12
CA GLY A 82 8.34 1.71 -12.51
C GLY A 82 7.88 2.89 -13.35
N THR A 83 6.86 3.63 -12.93
CA THR A 83 6.25 4.65 -13.77
C THR A 83 6.41 6.07 -13.26
N TRP A 84 7.10 6.28 -12.14
CA TRP A 84 7.17 7.64 -11.60
C TRP A 84 7.85 8.61 -12.57
N GLN A 85 8.81 8.13 -13.36
CA GLN A 85 9.49 8.98 -14.31
C GLN A 85 8.58 9.40 -15.46
N GLU A 86 7.72 8.51 -15.91
CA GLU A 86 6.74 8.86 -16.93
C GLU A 86 5.75 9.89 -16.40
N ARG A 87 5.33 9.72 -15.16
CA ARG A 87 4.39 10.66 -14.54
C ARG A 87 4.97 12.06 -14.45
N HIS A 88 6.27 12.16 -14.27
CA HIS A 88 6.95 13.45 -14.19
C HIS A 88 7.55 13.89 -15.53
N ASN A 89 7.17 13.22 -16.62
CA ASN A 89 7.61 13.55 -17.98
C ASN A 89 9.11 13.48 -18.15
N ILE A 90 9.77 12.61 -17.39
CA ILE A 90 11.21 12.40 -17.51
C ILE A 90 11.49 11.41 -18.64
N ARG A 91 10.79 10.29 -18.63
CA ARG A 91 10.91 9.24 -19.63
C ARG A 91 9.59 8.48 -19.73
N LYS A 92 9.24 8.06 -20.94
CA LYS A 92 8.07 7.22 -21.12
C LYS A 92 8.43 5.77 -20.86
N GLY A 93 7.49 5.03 -20.28
CA GLY A 93 7.63 3.60 -20.11
C GLY A 93 7.81 3.19 -18.66
N PHE A 94 8.07 1.91 -18.49
CA PHE A 94 8.19 1.28 -17.17
C PHE A 94 9.66 0.95 -16.92
N TYR A 95 10.23 1.56 -15.90
CA TYR A 95 11.65 1.39 -15.57
C TYR A 95 11.80 1.00 -14.12
N PHE A 96 11.66 -0.29 -13.86
CA PHE A 96 11.65 -0.82 -12.49
C PHE A 96 12.97 -0.58 -11.77
N MET A 97 14.10 -0.88 -12.43
CA MET A 97 15.41 -0.76 -11.77
C MET A 97 15.74 0.70 -11.46
N ASP A 98 15.37 1.60 -12.34
CA ASP A 98 15.58 3.02 -12.07
C ASP A 98 14.71 3.49 -10.92
N GLY A 99 13.51 2.94 -10.81
CA GLY A 99 12.66 3.22 -9.67
C GLY A 99 13.33 2.81 -8.37
N ILE A 100 13.91 1.62 -8.34
CA ILE A 100 14.61 1.14 -7.16
C ILE A 100 15.77 2.05 -6.78
N ARG A 101 16.52 2.50 -7.77
CA ARG A 101 17.69 3.35 -7.52
C ARG A 101 17.29 4.73 -6.98
N THR A 102 16.14 5.23 -7.38
CA THR A 102 15.70 6.57 -6.99
C THR A 102 14.75 6.57 -5.80
N ALA A 103 14.33 5.39 -5.34
CA ALA A 103 13.42 5.29 -4.22
C ALA A 103 14.09 5.79 -2.94
N THR A 104 13.36 6.59 -2.19
CA THR A 104 13.86 7.11 -0.91
C THR A 104 13.59 6.11 0.20
N VAL A 105 14.18 6.38 1.36
CA VAL A 105 13.90 5.58 2.56
C VAL A 105 12.41 5.59 2.86
N CYS A 106 11.73 6.71 2.60
CA CYS A 106 10.30 6.81 2.84
C CYS A 106 9.50 5.81 2.00
N PHE A 107 9.91 5.59 0.75
CA PHE A 107 9.24 4.58 -0.08
C PHE A 107 9.40 3.19 0.51
N TRP A 108 10.60 2.87 0.97
CA TRP A 108 10.85 1.54 1.52
C TRP A 108 10.14 1.31 2.84
N ILE A 109 10.02 2.36 3.66
CA ILE A 109 9.21 2.28 4.88
C ILE A 109 7.75 2.03 4.53
N THR A 110 7.25 2.73 3.52
CA THR A 110 5.89 2.54 3.03
C THR A 110 5.67 1.11 2.55
N ALA A 111 6.61 0.60 1.75
CA ALA A 111 6.52 -0.76 1.24
C ALA A 111 6.50 -1.77 2.39
N PHE A 112 7.30 -1.53 3.42
CA PHE A 112 7.33 -2.41 4.59
C PHE A 112 5.96 -2.44 5.29
N PHE A 113 5.35 -1.28 5.47
CA PHE A 113 4.02 -1.22 6.09
C PHE A 113 2.99 -1.98 5.25
N HIS A 114 3.04 -1.82 3.94
CA HIS A 114 2.10 -2.52 3.06
C HIS A 114 2.29 -4.03 3.09
N VAL A 115 3.53 -4.49 3.16
CA VAL A 115 3.81 -5.92 3.27
C VAL A 115 3.29 -6.46 4.59
N LEU A 116 3.51 -5.73 5.68
CA LEU A 116 2.99 -6.14 6.98
C LEU A 116 1.47 -6.21 6.98
N LEU A 117 0.82 -5.23 6.37
CA LEU A 117 -0.63 -5.21 6.29
C LEU A 117 -1.14 -6.42 5.49
N PHE A 118 -0.47 -6.74 4.39
CA PHE A 118 -0.82 -7.89 3.58
C PHE A 118 -0.69 -9.17 4.38
N ILE A 119 0.39 -9.32 5.13
CA ILE A 119 0.61 -10.51 5.96
C ILE A 119 -0.50 -10.63 7.01
N THR A 120 -0.86 -9.52 7.66
CA THR A 120 -1.95 -9.58 8.65
C THR A 120 -3.28 -9.91 8.00
N ALA A 121 -3.52 -9.43 6.79
CA ALA A 121 -4.76 -9.74 6.07
C ALA A 121 -4.84 -11.24 5.75
N ILE A 122 -3.73 -11.83 5.28
CA ILE A 122 -3.70 -13.24 4.96
C ILE A 122 -3.89 -14.10 6.22
N THR A 123 -3.19 -13.75 7.29
CA THR A 123 -3.30 -14.53 8.52
C THR A 123 -4.68 -14.42 9.13
N SER A 124 -5.31 -13.24 9.04
CA SER A 124 -6.68 -13.09 9.53
C SER A 124 -7.66 -13.89 8.70
N ALA A 125 -7.49 -13.85 7.36
CA ALA A 125 -8.39 -14.60 6.47
C ALA A 125 -8.25 -16.10 6.66
N GLY A 126 -7.07 -16.56 7.10
CA GLY A 126 -6.86 -17.98 7.35
C GLY A 126 -7.57 -18.51 8.58
N LYS A 127 -8.04 -17.63 9.45
CA LYS A 127 -8.74 -18.04 10.65
C LYS A 127 -10.21 -18.25 10.35
N LYS A 128 -10.78 -19.33 10.83
CA LYS A 128 -12.19 -19.62 10.60
C LYS A 128 -13.07 -18.66 11.37
N PRO A 129 -14.07 -18.05 10.72
CA PRO A 129 -15.00 -17.16 11.42
C PRO A 129 -15.69 -17.88 12.56
N GLY A 130 -15.90 -17.18 13.67
CA GLY A 130 -16.59 -17.70 14.81
C GLY A 130 -15.71 -18.54 15.72
N ARG A 131 -14.52 -18.88 15.28
CA ARG A 131 -13.61 -19.68 16.09
C ARG A 131 -12.61 -18.73 16.74
N GLY A 132 -12.43 -18.83 17.98
CA GLY A 132 -11.55 -17.90 18.66
C GLY A 132 -12.23 -16.59 19.01
N GLU A 133 -13.14 -16.15 18.21
CA GLU A 133 -13.97 -15.01 18.55
C GLU A 133 -15.14 -15.44 19.40
N ALA A 134 -15.42 -16.69 19.34
CA ALA A 134 -16.51 -17.23 20.14
C ALA A 134 -16.31 -16.98 21.62
#